data_a05fa7cb5aaffed423bb55a3367385aa
#
_entry.id   a05fa7cb5aaffed423bb55a3367385aa
#
_cell.length_a   1.000
_cell.length_b   1.000
_cell.length_c   1.000
_cell.angle_alpha   90.00
_cell.angle_beta   90.00
_cell.angle_gamma   90.00
#
_symmetry.space_group_name_H-M   'P 1'
#
loop_
_entity.id
_entity.type
_entity.pdbx_description
1 polymer ?
#
loop_
_entity_poly.entity_id
_entity_poly.type
_entity_poly.pdbx_seq_one_letter_code
_entity_poly.pdbx_strand_id
1 'polypeptide(L)'
;SMFSGNLVAQNNEINLLKITYSKNAQNKTIDYDDAEFMPYELEEKIIELDTKNAIRIIHTIKKNEDHYAQYLVSIVGSIINTSISIFQNKKLSLEDLGIWRSKVPGYKKFITKSNIKKLMPLQKQIYYLDLASKGLAGISKEQFWYELENMVVQLTSN
;
A
#
# COMPACT_ATOMS: atom_id res chain seq x y z
N SER A 1 7.08 -13.95 -15.55
CA SER A 1 6.59 -13.21 -14.37
C SER A 1 5.44 -13.93 -13.72
N MET A 2 5.53 -14.06 -12.41
CA MET A 2 4.52 -14.71 -11.58
C MET A 2 3.19 -13.96 -11.53
N PHE A 3 3.12 -12.71 -11.99
CA PHE A 3 1.96 -11.83 -11.83
C PHE A 3 1.39 -11.33 -13.13
N SER A 4 1.23 -12.21 -14.09
CA SER A 4 0.63 -11.85 -15.38
C SER A 4 -0.89 -11.69 -15.23
N GLY A 5 -1.36 -10.49 -15.01
CA GLY A 5 -2.64 -9.96 -15.40
C GLY A 5 -3.96 -10.65 -15.00
N ASN A 6 -3.94 -11.71 -14.20
CA ASN A 6 -5.15 -12.42 -13.79
C ASN A 6 -5.27 -12.39 -12.27
N LEU A 7 -6.35 -11.83 -11.75
CA LEU A 7 -6.62 -11.71 -10.32
C LEU A 7 -6.60 -13.06 -9.59
N VAL A 8 -7.09 -14.13 -10.21
CA VAL A 8 -7.08 -15.48 -9.62
C VAL A 8 -5.65 -16.01 -9.54
N ALA A 9 -4.85 -15.79 -10.57
CA ALA A 9 -3.44 -16.18 -10.57
C ALA A 9 -2.65 -15.39 -9.52
N GLN A 10 -2.90 -14.10 -9.38
CA GLN A 10 -2.28 -13.27 -8.34
C GLN A 10 -2.61 -13.75 -6.94
N ASN A 11 -3.88 -14.08 -6.67
CA ASN A 11 -4.29 -14.63 -5.38
C ASN A 11 -3.67 -15.98 -5.07
N ASN A 12 -3.56 -16.86 -6.06
CA ASN A 12 -2.91 -18.16 -5.92
C ASN A 12 -1.42 -18.02 -5.63
N GLU A 13 -0.74 -17.08 -6.28
CA GLU A 13 0.67 -16.81 -6.03
C GLU A 13 0.91 -16.21 -4.65
N ILE A 14 0.05 -15.32 -4.18
CA ILE A 14 0.10 -14.80 -2.81
C ILE A 14 -0.04 -15.93 -1.80
N ASN A 15 -0.95 -16.88 -2.02
CA ASN A 15 -1.12 -18.05 -1.17
C ASN A 15 0.09 -18.97 -1.21
N LEU A 16 0.68 -19.20 -2.38
CA LEU A 16 1.91 -19.98 -2.54
C LEU A 16 3.08 -19.31 -1.82
N LEU A 17 3.20 -18.00 -1.90
CA LEU A 17 4.22 -17.24 -1.18
C LEU A 17 4.05 -17.40 0.33
N LYS A 18 2.83 -17.32 0.85
CA LYS A 18 2.56 -17.58 2.27
C LYS A 18 3.00 -18.97 2.70
N ILE A 19 2.67 -19.98 1.92
CA ILE A 19 3.05 -21.38 2.18
C ILE A 19 4.57 -21.54 2.14
N THR A 20 5.23 -20.94 1.15
CA THR A 20 6.68 -20.97 1.02
C THR A 20 7.38 -20.30 2.19
N TYR A 21 6.90 -19.13 2.61
CA TYR A 21 7.42 -18.44 3.78
C TYR A 21 7.22 -19.27 5.05
N SER A 22 6.08 -19.88 5.22
CA SER A 22 5.81 -20.76 6.37
C SER A 22 6.74 -21.98 6.41
N LYS A 23 7.03 -22.58 5.27
CA LYS A 23 7.96 -23.72 5.16
C LYS A 23 9.41 -23.30 5.42
N ASN A 24 9.82 -22.16 4.87
CA ASN A 24 11.15 -21.64 5.12
C ASN A 24 11.33 -21.20 6.57
N ALA A 25 10.25 -20.78 7.20
CA ALA A 25 10.21 -20.42 8.59
C ALA A 25 10.58 -21.58 9.53
N GLN A 26 10.29 -22.80 9.13
CA GLN A 26 10.62 -24.00 9.93
C GLN A 26 12.10 -24.40 9.84
N ASN A 27 12.82 -23.89 8.82
CA ASN A 27 14.18 -24.32 8.51
C ASN A 27 15.28 -23.28 8.78
N LYS A 28 14.91 -22.06 9.14
CA LYS A 28 15.88 -20.99 9.43
C LYS A 28 15.51 -20.33 10.75
N THR A 29 16.52 -19.99 11.55
CA THR A 29 16.37 -18.95 12.57
C THR A 29 15.97 -17.68 11.85
N ILE A 30 14.66 -17.45 11.77
CA ILE A 30 14.10 -16.34 11.04
C ILE A 30 14.16 -15.13 11.93
N ASP A 31 14.72 -14.11 11.35
CA ASP A 31 14.37 -12.78 11.71
C ASP A 31 12.86 -12.66 11.44
N TYR A 32 12.05 -12.77 12.48
CA TYR A 32 10.59 -12.68 12.44
C TYR A 32 10.11 -11.41 11.74
N ASP A 33 10.99 -10.44 11.56
CA ASP A 33 10.70 -9.18 10.92
C ASP A 33 10.50 -9.26 9.40
N ASP A 34 11.06 -10.26 8.72
CA ASP A 34 11.03 -10.33 7.25
C ASP A 34 9.87 -11.14 6.66
N ALA A 35 9.18 -11.98 7.45
CA ALA A 35 8.19 -12.93 6.95
C ALA A 35 6.73 -12.57 7.29
N GLU A 36 6.51 -11.49 8.02
CA GLU A 36 5.27 -11.28 8.73
C GLU A 36 4.17 -10.57 7.93
N PHE A 37 4.53 -9.87 6.83
CA PHE A 37 3.56 -9.04 6.12
C PHE A 37 3.54 -9.29 4.61
N MET A 38 2.33 -9.36 4.07
CA MET A 38 2.08 -9.44 2.64
C MET A 38 1.76 -8.04 2.07
N PRO A 39 1.98 -7.81 0.76
CA PRO A 39 1.74 -6.49 0.16
C PRO A 39 0.35 -5.93 0.40
N TYR A 40 -0.69 -6.78 0.39
CA TYR A 40 -2.07 -6.34 0.58
C TYR A 40 -2.35 -5.82 2.01
N GLU A 41 -1.50 -6.16 2.98
CA GLU A 41 -1.64 -5.69 4.36
C GLU A 41 -1.25 -4.22 4.53
N LEU A 42 -0.60 -3.62 3.51
CA LEU A 42 -0.22 -2.21 3.55
C LEU A 42 -1.42 -1.28 3.71
N GLU A 43 -2.53 -1.56 3.02
CA GLU A 43 -3.76 -0.76 3.16
C GLU A 43 -4.21 -0.68 4.62
N GLU A 44 -4.32 -1.82 5.27
CA GLU A 44 -4.76 -1.90 6.67
C GLU A 44 -3.83 -1.10 7.59
N LYS A 45 -2.53 -1.25 7.42
CA LYS A 45 -1.56 -0.54 8.27
C LYS A 45 -1.60 0.96 8.07
N ILE A 46 -1.83 1.43 6.86
CA ILE A 46 -1.97 2.87 6.58
C ILE A 46 -3.23 3.42 7.23
N ILE A 47 -4.40 2.81 7.01
CA ILE A 47 -5.66 3.32 7.57
C ILE A 47 -5.71 3.22 9.09
N GLU A 48 -4.97 2.30 9.71
CA GLU A 48 -4.79 2.20 11.15
C GLU A 48 -3.79 3.22 11.71
N LEU A 49 -3.10 3.98 10.85
CA LEU A 49 -2.03 4.90 11.22
C LEU A 49 -0.82 4.18 11.86
N ASP A 50 -0.61 2.95 11.47
CA ASP A 50 0.52 2.14 11.94
C ASP A 50 1.74 2.34 11.04
N THR A 51 2.42 3.47 11.25
CA THR A 51 3.59 3.86 10.46
C THR A 51 4.67 2.79 10.48
N LYS A 52 4.96 2.26 11.65
CA LYS A 52 6.03 1.27 11.84
C LYS A 52 5.83 0.05 10.94
N ASN A 53 4.66 -0.57 11.02
CA ASN A 53 4.39 -1.77 10.24
C ASN A 53 4.17 -1.48 8.76
N ALA A 54 3.59 -0.32 8.41
CA ALA A 54 3.48 0.11 7.02
C ALA A 54 4.87 0.22 6.35
N ILE A 55 5.83 0.84 7.03
CA ILE A 55 7.21 0.96 6.53
C ILE A 55 7.92 -0.39 6.47
N ARG A 56 7.67 -1.27 7.43
CA ARG A 56 8.21 -2.64 7.40
C ARG A 56 7.76 -3.40 6.17
N ILE A 57 6.49 -3.31 5.82
CA ILE A 57 5.95 -3.93 4.61
C ILE A 57 6.68 -3.41 3.37
N ILE A 58 6.85 -2.10 3.25
CA ILE A 58 7.54 -1.49 2.12
C ILE A 58 9.00 -1.97 2.06
N HIS A 59 9.71 -1.98 3.17
CA HIS A 59 11.11 -2.44 3.24
C HIS A 59 11.24 -3.92 2.83
N THR A 60 10.35 -4.76 3.32
CA THR A 60 10.34 -6.19 2.99
C THR A 60 10.11 -6.40 1.49
N ILE A 61 9.15 -5.69 0.92
CA ILE A 61 8.82 -5.80 -0.51
C ILE A 61 9.97 -5.25 -1.36
N LYS A 62 10.51 -4.10 -1.01
CA LYS A 62 11.66 -3.50 -1.71
C LYS A 62 12.85 -4.45 -1.78
N LYS A 63 13.14 -5.14 -0.67
CA LYS A 63 14.29 -6.04 -0.56
C LYS A 63 14.11 -7.34 -1.34
N ASN A 64 12.93 -7.91 -1.29
CA ASN A 64 12.69 -9.28 -1.74
C ASN A 64 11.88 -9.37 -3.03
N GLU A 65 11.02 -8.41 -3.29
CA GLU A 65 10.00 -8.52 -4.32
C GLU A 65 9.64 -7.15 -4.93
N ASP A 66 10.64 -6.46 -5.46
CA ASP A 66 10.48 -5.10 -5.99
C ASP A 66 9.49 -4.98 -7.16
N HIS A 67 9.12 -6.11 -7.79
CA HIS A 67 8.10 -6.14 -8.83
C HIS A 67 6.69 -5.82 -8.32
N TYR A 68 6.46 -5.81 -7.01
CA TYR A 68 5.22 -5.33 -6.41
C TYR A 68 5.11 -3.81 -6.34
N ALA A 69 6.09 -3.06 -6.82
CA ALA A 69 6.09 -1.60 -6.75
C ALA A 69 4.78 -0.97 -7.24
N GLN A 70 4.29 -1.39 -8.42
CA GLN A 70 3.02 -0.89 -8.96
C GLN A 70 1.83 -1.20 -8.06
N TYR A 71 1.82 -2.38 -7.48
CA TYR A 71 0.75 -2.80 -6.57
C TYR A 71 0.71 -1.93 -5.30
N LEU A 72 1.87 -1.67 -4.71
CA LEU A 72 1.96 -0.80 -3.52
C LEU A 72 1.52 0.63 -3.84
N VAL A 73 1.93 1.16 -4.98
CA VAL A 73 1.49 2.49 -5.45
C VAL A 73 -0.02 2.53 -5.64
N SER A 74 -0.62 1.48 -6.20
CA SER A 74 -2.06 1.42 -6.39
C SER A 74 -2.82 1.41 -5.06
N ILE A 75 -2.30 0.72 -4.05
CA ILE A 75 -2.88 0.72 -2.70
C ILE A 75 -2.86 2.13 -2.11
N VAL A 76 -1.71 2.78 -2.12
CA VAL A 76 -1.55 4.13 -1.57
C VAL A 76 -2.41 5.13 -2.34
N GLY A 77 -2.42 5.06 -3.65
CA GLY A 77 -3.24 5.91 -4.51
C GLY A 77 -4.73 5.74 -4.25
N SER A 78 -5.18 4.52 -4.06
CA SER A 78 -6.59 4.21 -3.75
C SER A 78 -7.02 4.84 -2.41
N ILE A 79 -6.19 4.74 -1.39
CA ILE A 79 -6.47 5.36 -0.08
C ILE A 79 -6.59 6.89 -0.21
N ILE A 80 -5.66 7.51 -0.91
CA ILE A 80 -5.65 8.96 -1.12
C ILE A 80 -6.89 9.41 -1.91
N ASN A 81 -7.18 8.75 -3.03
CA ASN A 81 -8.29 9.12 -3.90
C ASN A 81 -9.64 8.89 -3.24
N THR A 82 -9.81 7.80 -2.52
CA THR A 82 -11.03 7.52 -1.74
C THR A 82 -11.25 8.62 -0.71
N SER A 83 -10.22 8.97 0.04
CA SER A 83 -10.30 9.99 1.09
C SER A 83 -10.64 11.38 0.51
N ILE A 84 -10.00 11.77 -0.59
CA ILE A 84 -10.29 13.04 -1.27
C ILE A 84 -11.74 13.06 -1.76
N SER A 85 -12.22 11.97 -2.36
CA SER A 85 -13.60 11.88 -2.85
C SER A 85 -14.61 12.11 -1.74
N ILE A 86 -14.39 11.56 -0.55
CA ILE A 86 -15.26 11.77 0.61
C ILE A 86 -15.22 13.23 1.08
N PHE A 87 -14.04 13.86 1.10
CA PHE A 87 -13.93 15.28 1.45
C PHE A 87 -14.65 16.20 0.45
N GLN A 88 -14.60 15.86 -0.84
CA GLN A 88 -15.19 16.69 -1.90
C GLN A 88 -16.69 16.48 -2.06
N ASN A 89 -17.20 15.33 -1.71
CA ASN A 89 -18.64 15.03 -1.83
C ASN A 89 -19.17 14.29 -0.60
N LYS A 90 -19.77 15.04 0.30
CA LYS A 90 -20.32 14.52 1.56
C LYS A 90 -21.49 13.55 1.38
N LYS A 91 -22.08 13.48 0.19
CA LYS A 91 -23.17 12.54 -0.14
C LYS A 91 -22.66 11.14 -0.50
N LEU A 92 -21.39 11.02 -0.85
CA LEU A 92 -20.79 9.71 -1.15
C LEU A 92 -20.55 8.92 0.14
N SER A 93 -20.88 7.65 0.10
CA SER A 93 -20.47 6.69 1.13
C SER A 93 -19.19 5.97 0.70
N LEU A 94 -18.47 5.41 1.65
CA LEU A 94 -17.30 4.58 1.35
C LEU A 94 -17.67 3.33 0.57
N GLU A 95 -18.85 2.76 0.86
CA GLU A 95 -19.38 1.62 0.11
C GLU A 95 -19.62 1.97 -1.37
N ASP A 96 -20.10 3.18 -1.66
CA ASP A 96 -20.27 3.68 -3.04
C ASP A 96 -18.94 3.71 -3.81
N LEU A 97 -17.84 3.88 -3.10
CA LEU A 97 -16.49 3.90 -3.66
C LEU A 97 -15.82 2.51 -3.68
N GLY A 98 -16.57 1.46 -3.36
CA GLY A 98 -16.08 0.10 -3.42
C GLY A 98 -15.34 -0.38 -2.17
N ILE A 99 -15.41 0.36 -1.08
CA ILE A 99 -14.79 -0.06 0.19
C ILE A 99 -15.65 -1.13 0.85
N TRP A 100 -15.04 -2.25 1.19
CA TRP A 100 -15.73 -3.34 1.88
C TRP A 100 -16.22 -2.89 3.25
N ARG A 101 -17.40 -3.37 3.62
CA ARG A 101 -18.04 -3.01 4.89
C ARG A 101 -17.12 -3.19 6.10
N SER A 102 -16.33 -4.25 6.12
CA SER A 102 -15.38 -4.51 7.20
C SER A 102 -14.28 -3.47 7.34
N LYS A 103 -13.95 -2.76 6.26
CA LYS A 103 -12.90 -1.73 6.23
C LYS A 103 -13.44 -0.32 6.48
N VAL A 104 -14.76 -0.13 6.40
CA VAL A 104 -15.37 1.20 6.52
C VAL A 104 -15.03 1.90 7.84
N PRO A 105 -15.09 1.25 9.01
CA PRO A 105 -14.71 1.93 10.25
C PRO A 105 -13.27 2.44 10.26
N GLY A 106 -12.34 1.66 9.72
CA GLY A 106 -10.93 2.05 9.60
C GLY A 106 -10.75 3.27 8.70
N TYR A 107 -11.38 3.28 7.53
CA TYR A 107 -11.35 4.43 6.62
C TYR A 107 -11.97 5.68 7.24
N LYS A 108 -13.10 5.56 7.92
CA LYS A 108 -13.73 6.70 8.60
C LYS A 108 -12.79 7.33 9.62
N LYS A 109 -12.14 6.51 10.42
CA LYS A 109 -11.18 6.98 11.41
C LYS A 109 -9.97 7.65 10.75
N PHE A 110 -9.43 7.04 9.70
CA PHE A 110 -8.32 7.60 8.92
C PHE A 110 -8.68 8.97 8.33
N ILE A 111 -9.83 9.06 7.66
CA ILE A 111 -10.30 10.29 7.02
C ILE A 111 -10.54 11.40 8.07
N THR A 112 -11.12 11.06 9.22
CA THR A 112 -11.35 12.01 10.31
C THR A 112 -10.06 12.64 10.80
N LYS A 113 -8.97 11.89 10.83
CA LYS A 113 -7.64 12.36 11.26
C LYS A 113 -6.82 13.02 10.15
N SER A 114 -7.31 12.99 8.92
CA SER A 114 -6.66 13.60 7.77
C SER A 114 -7.30 14.95 7.41
N ASN A 115 -6.75 15.62 6.40
CA ASN A 115 -7.36 16.81 5.82
C ASN A 115 -7.04 16.92 4.34
N ILE A 116 -7.89 17.61 3.60
CA ILE A 116 -7.78 17.73 2.15
C ILE A 116 -6.52 18.48 1.72
N LYS A 117 -6.08 19.47 2.50
CA LYS A 117 -4.86 20.23 2.19
C LYS A 117 -3.61 19.36 2.20
N LYS A 118 -3.59 18.37 3.09
CA LYS A 118 -2.52 17.37 3.17
C LYS A 118 -2.59 16.38 2.01
N LEU A 119 -3.80 15.94 1.67
CA LEU A 119 -4.01 14.87 0.69
C LEU A 119 -3.82 15.31 -0.75
N MET A 120 -4.18 16.55 -1.11
CA MET A 120 -4.11 17.03 -2.49
C MET A 120 -2.69 17.01 -3.08
N PRO A 121 -1.65 17.49 -2.38
CA PRO A 121 -0.28 17.35 -2.87
C PRO A 121 0.17 15.90 -2.99
N LEU A 122 -0.27 15.04 -2.07
CA LEU A 122 0.06 13.61 -2.12
C LEU A 122 -0.60 12.92 -3.30
N GLN A 123 -1.77 13.36 -3.73
CA GLN A 123 -2.43 12.85 -4.94
C GLN A 123 -1.57 13.08 -6.19
N LYS A 124 -1.02 14.28 -6.33
CA LYS A 124 -0.08 14.58 -7.42
C LYS A 124 1.16 13.72 -7.36
N GLN A 125 1.72 13.57 -6.18
CA GLN A 125 2.94 12.80 -5.97
C GLN A 125 2.71 11.31 -6.26
N ILE A 126 1.59 10.73 -5.82
CA ILE A 126 1.30 9.33 -6.08
C ILE A 126 1.06 9.07 -7.57
N TYR A 127 0.44 10.00 -8.29
CA TYR A 127 0.31 9.90 -9.73
C TYR A 127 1.68 9.83 -10.41
N TYR A 128 2.61 10.68 -10.00
CA TYR A 128 3.98 10.66 -10.50
C TYR A 128 4.70 9.34 -10.20
N LEU A 129 4.52 8.80 -8.98
CA LEU A 129 5.10 7.51 -8.61
C LEU A 129 4.47 6.35 -9.38
N ASP A 130 3.19 6.45 -9.73
CA ASP A 130 2.55 5.47 -10.60
C ASP A 130 3.22 5.43 -11.98
N LEU A 131 3.45 6.59 -12.58
CA LEU A 131 4.20 6.68 -13.84
C LEU A 131 5.61 6.12 -13.70
N ALA A 132 6.31 6.45 -12.63
CA ALA A 132 7.64 5.95 -12.36
C ALA A 132 7.69 4.42 -12.22
N SER A 133 6.69 3.84 -11.56
CA SER A 133 6.59 2.39 -11.39
C SER A 133 6.39 1.66 -12.72
N LYS A 134 5.87 2.35 -13.73
CA LYS A 134 5.66 1.83 -15.10
C LYS A 134 6.81 2.18 -16.05
N GLY A 135 7.89 2.76 -15.53
CA GLY A 135 9.03 3.19 -16.35
C GLY A 135 8.79 4.45 -17.17
N LEU A 136 7.75 5.23 -16.86
CA LEU A 136 7.34 6.42 -17.61
C LEU A 136 7.81 7.73 -17.00
N ALA A 137 8.58 7.69 -15.93
CA ALA A 137 9.17 8.86 -15.29
C ALA A 137 10.67 8.62 -15.03
N GLY A 138 11.46 9.66 -15.16
CA GLY A 138 12.91 9.56 -15.12
C GLY A 138 13.51 9.62 -13.71
N ILE A 139 13.04 8.78 -12.78
CA ILE A 139 13.64 8.69 -11.45
C ILE A 139 14.26 7.30 -11.24
N SER A 140 15.29 7.23 -10.38
CA SER A 140 15.92 5.97 -10.03
C SER A 140 15.00 5.11 -9.16
N LYS A 141 15.28 3.80 -9.10
CA LYS A 141 14.58 2.89 -8.19
C LYS A 141 14.72 3.34 -6.73
N GLU A 142 15.91 3.77 -6.34
CA GLU A 142 16.16 4.24 -4.98
C GLU A 142 15.32 5.46 -4.64
N GLN A 143 15.23 6.42 -5.55
CA GLN A 143 14.41 7.61 -5.38
C GLN A 143 12.92 7.26 -5.30
N PHE A 144 12.46 6.33 -6.15
CA PHE A 144 11.08 5.84 -6.11
C PHE A 144 10.71 5.30 -4.73
N TRP A 145 11.51 4.38 -4.18
CA TRP A 145 11.24 3.77 -2.88
C TRP A 145 11.32 4.77 -1.74
N TYR A 146 12.28 5.68 -1.81
CA TYR A 146 12.42 6.77 -0.84
C TYR A 146 11.16 7.65 -0.79
N GLU A 147 10.66 8.06 -1.96
CA GLU A 147 9.47 8.90 -2.04
C GLU A 147 8.21 8.17 -1.60
N LEU A 148 8.09 6.88 -1.94
CA LEU A 148 6.96 6.06 -1.48
C LEU A 148 6.94 5.93 0.05
N GLU A 149 8.09 5.67 0.65
CA GLU A 149 8.23 5.60 2.11
C GLU A 149 7.86 6.93 2.77
N ASN A 150 8.38 8.04 2.25
CA ASN A 150 8.06 9.37 2.78
C ASN A 150 6.56 9.67 2.70
N MET A 151 5.93 9.30 1.60
CA MET A 151 4.50 9.49 1.43
C MET A 151 3.70 8.71 2.47
N VAL A 152 4.06 7.47 2.71
CA VAL A 152 3.40 6.63 3.73
C VAL A 152 3.62 7.19 5.13
N VAL A 153 4.81 7.69 5.43
CA VAL A 153 5.05 8.40 6.70
C VAL A 153 4.14 9.62 6.83
N GLN A 154 4.02 10.42 5.79
CA GLN A 154 3.11 11.58 5.81
C GLN A 154 1.66 11.20 5.99
N LEU A 155 1.20 10.12 5.34
CA LEU A 155 -0.18 9.65 5.46
C LEU A 155 -0.50 9.12 6.86
N THR A 156 0.45 8.50 7.52
CA THR A 156 0.25 7.84 8.82
C THR A 156 0.62 8.72 10.01
N SER A 157 1.23 9.88 9.76
CA SER A 157 1.61 10.85 10.79
C SER A 157 0.55 11.97 10.88
N ASN A 158 0.20 12.36 12.08
CA ASN A 158 -0.74 13.47 12.31
C ASN A 158 -0.02 14.81 12.39
#